data_7e7dcd5db5e36a8894568fddc7da5cf1
#
_entry.id   7e7dcd5db5e36a8894568fddc7da5cf1
#
_cell.length_a   1.000
_cell.length_b   1.000
_cell.length_c   1.000
_cell.angle_alpha   90.00
_cell.angle_beta   90.00
_cell.angle_gamma   90.00
#
_symmetry.space_group_name_H-M   'P 1'
#
loop_
_entity.id
_entity.type
_entity.pdbx_description
1 polymer ?
#
loop_
_entity_poly.entity_id
_entity_poly.type
_entity_poly.pdbx_seq_one_letter_code
_entity_poly.pdbx_strand_id
1 'polypeptide(L)'
;MASPLRIYYSKDYALATGLETVTKSAHVAAAIAAEPALGVELVAPAPATREELQAIHGPAYLKEVFAVAPGRLATGPRTAALRTSLLASAGGMRDAVTEALRAGRSGSLSSGLHHARRDSGQGFCTLNGLALGALHALRSVASVGILDLDAHFGGGTFDILGEHPQVRLADVSVNDYDEWYPTHPARHHVELVADPADYLAATARALVALEGVRCLLYNAGMDVHEQAGGIKGVTTELVRRREALVFGWARSRRIPVAFALAGGYAWGGLKLPEIARLHLETVRACAGG
;
A
#
# COMPACT_ATOMS: atom_id res chain seq x y z
N MET A 1 26.42 5.24 -13.53
CA MET A 1 24.96 5.10 -13.79
C MET A 1 24.26 4.95 -12.45
N ALA A 2 23.13 5.59 -12.25
CA ALA A 2 22.33 5.37 -11.03
C ALA A 2 21.87 3.91 -10.97
N SER A 3 21.83 3.34 -9.76
CA SER A 3 21.32 1.97 -9.58
C SER A 3 19.83 1.91 -10.00
N PRO A 4 19.37 0.80 -10.63
CA PRO A 4 17.99 0.66 -11.05
C PRO A 4 17.04 0.76 -9.84
N LEU A 5 15.84 1.27 -10.09
CA LEU A 5 14.77 1.23 -9.09
C LEU A 5 14.27 -0.20 -8.96
N ARG A 6 14.50 -0.82 -7.81
CA ARG A 6 13.98 -2.17 -7.52
C ARG A 6 12.55 -2.09 -7.01
N ILE A 7 11.66 -2.84 -7.67
CA ILE A 7 10.26 -3.00 -7.29
C ILE A 7 9.96 -4.49 -7.17
N TYR A 8 9.30 -4.86 -6.06
CA TYR A 8 9.03 -6.26 -5.76
C TYR A 8 7.72 -6.72 -6.43
N TYR A 9 7.85 -7.80 -7.19
CA TYR A 9 6.73 -8.42 -7.89
C TYR A 9 6.91 -9.94 -7.95
N SER A 10 5.82 -10.68 -7.72
CA SER A 10 5.71 -12.11 -7.99
C SER A 10 4.44 -12.40 -8.79
N LYS A 11 4.49 -13.39 -9.67
CA LYS A 11 3.28 -13.92 -10.32
C LYS A 11 2.27 -14.45 -9.30
N ASP A 12 2.75 -14.83 -8.11
CA ASP A 12 1.91 -15.30 -7.01
C ASP A 12 1.02 -14.19 -6.41
N TYR A 13 1.32 -12.91 -6.65
CA TYR A 13 0.43 -11.82 -6.24
C TYR A 13 -0.92 -11.89 -6.93
N ALA A 14 -0.93 -12.27 -8.22
CA ALA A 14 -2.11 -12.30 -9.04
C ALA A 14 -2.83 -13.65 -8.93
N LEU A 15 -4.03 -13.62 -8.39
CA LEU A 15 -4.93 -14.77 -8.38
C LEU A 15 -6.08 -14.59 -9.36
N ALA A 16 -6.49 -15.65 -10.03
CA ALA A 16 -7.69 -15.66 -10.85
C ALA A 16 -8.97 -15.68 -9.98
N THR A 17 -9.10 -14.72 -9.07
CA THR A 17 -10.24 -14.61 -8.14
C THR A 17 -11.32 -13.63 -8.60
N GLY A 18 -11.08 -12.88 -9.67
CA GLY A 18 -11.95 -11.76 -10.10
C GLY A 18 -11.79 -10.48 -9.27
N LEU A 19 -10.93 -10.47 -8.24
CA LEU A 19 -10.66 -9.27 -7.45
C LEU A 19 -9.48 -8.49 -8.04
N GLU A 20 -9.72 -7.26 -8.48
CA GLU A 20 -8.68 -6.39 -9.04
C GLU A 20 -7.56 -6.09 -8.05
N THR A 21 -7.88 -6.03 -6.76
CA THR A 21 -6.89 -5.84 -5.68
C THR A 21 -5.68 -6.78 -5.80
N VAL A 22 -5.91 -8.02 -6.25
CA VAL A 22 -4.84 -9.03 -6.40
C VAL A 22 -4.47 -9.31 -7.86
N THR A 23 -5.34 -9.03 -8.84
CA THR A 23 -5.07 -9.32 -10.26
C THR A 23 -4.32 -8.22 -10.99
N LYS A 24 -4.49 -6.94 -10.60
CA LYS A 24 -3.90 -5.80 -11.29
C LYS A 24 -2.36 -5.79 -11.30
N SER A 25 -1.71 -6.41 -10.31
CA SER A 25 -0.25 -6.47 -10.21
C SER A 25 0.44 -6.99 -11.47
N ALA A 26 -0.14 -8.00 -12.13
CA ALA A 26 0.38 -8.56 -13.37
C ALA A 26 0.30 -7.55 -14.54
N HIS A 27 -0.78 -6.76 -14.60
CA HIS A 27 -0.95 -5.71 -15.60
C HIS A 27 0.02 -4.55 -15.38
N VAL A 28 0.28 -4.18 -14.10
CA VAL A 28 1.26 -3.14 -13.76
C VAL A 28 2.67 -3.61 -14.10
N ALA A 29 3.02 -4.87 -13.81
CA ALA A 29 4.31 -5.44 -14.17
C ALA A 29 4.51 -5.45 -15.70
N ALA A 30 3.49 -5.80 -16.48
CA ALA A 30 3.53 -5.76 -17.94
C ALA A 30 3.68 -4.31 -18.46
N ALA A 31 3.01 -3.35 -17.83
CA ALA A 31 3.12 -1.94 -18.21
C ALA A 31 4.52 -1.37 -17.90
N ILE A 32 5.15 -1.74 -16.77
CA ILE A 32 6.54 -1.41 -16.45
C ILE A 32 7.49 -1.99 -17.51
N ALA A 33 7.31 -3.27 -17.87
CA ALA A 33 8.15 -3.93 -18.87
C ALA A 33 8.04 -3.28 -20.27
N ALA A 34 6.90 -2.64 -20.58
CA ALA A 34 6.70 -1.89 -21.81
C ALA A 34 7.40 -0.52 -21.81
N GLU A 35 7.87 -0.02 -20.65
CA GLU A 35 8.56 1.27 -20.50
C GLU A 35 9.97 1.10 -19.91
N PRO A 36 10.93 0.49 -20.62
CA PRO A 36 12.28 0.22 -20.08
C PRO A 36 13.05 1.49 -19.70
N ALA A 37 12.68 2.64 -20.24
CA ALA A 37 13.25 3.94 -19.88
C ALA A 37 12.99 4.33 -18.41
N LEU A 38 12.04 3.68 -17.71
CA LEU A 38 11.82 3.88 -16.28
C LEU A 38 13.00 3.39 -15.42
N GLY A 39 13.89 2.53 -15.96
CA GLY A 39 15.02 1.99 -15.23
C GLY A 39 14.60 1.13 -14.01
N VAL A 40 13.45 0.44 -14.12
CA VAL A 40 12.91 -0.42 -13.07
C VAL A 40 13.40 -1.85 -13.24
N GLU A 41 13.88 -2.45 -12.16
CA GLU A 41 14.16 -3.87 -12.02
C GLU A 41 13.05 -4.52 -11.19
N LEU A 42 12.29 -5.46 -11.78
CA LEU A 42 11.31 -6.26 -11.05
C LEU A 42 12.00 -7.43 -10.35
N VAL A 43 11.87 -7.51 -9.03
CA VAL A 43 12.54 -8.51 -8.18
C VAL A 43 11.49 -9.38 -7.49
N ALA A 44 11.71 -10.70 -7.46
CA ALA A 44 10.83 -11.59 -6.72
C ALA A 44 11.06 -11.44 -5.20
N PRO A 45 10.00 -11.22 -4.40
CA PRO A 45 10.14 -11.15 -2.94
C PRO A 45 10.26 -12.55 -2.33
N ALA A 46 10.87 -12.62 -1.15
CA ALA A 46 10.71 -13.76 -0.29
C ALA A 46 9.32 -13.73 0.38
N PRO A 47 8.59 -14.87 0.44
CA PRO A 47 7.32 -14.93 1.15
C PRO A 47 7.49 -14.56 2.63
N ALA A 48 6.49 -13.88 3.22
CA ALA A 48 6.47 -13.65 4.66
C ALA A 48 6.39 -14.97 5.42
N THR A 49 7.08 -15.07 6.53
CA THR A 49 7.00 -16.24 7.42
C THR A 49 5.84 -16.13 8.40
N ARG A 50 5.45 -17.26 8.97
CA ARG A 50 4.39 -17.27 9.98
C ARG A 50 4.80 -16.50 11.24
N GLU A 51 6.08 -16.56 11.61
CA GLU A 51 6.64 -15.86 12.76
C GLU A 51 6.56 -14.34 12.56
N GLU A 52 6.86 -13.84 11.36
CA GLU A 52 6.72 -12.43 11.04
C GLU A 52 5.26 -11.97 11.16
N LEU A 53 4.31 -12.78 10.70
CA LEU A 53 2.88 -12.48 10.76
C LEU A 53 2.33 -12.47 12.18
N GLN A 54 2.91 -13.22 13.14
CA GLN A 54 2.52 -13.20 14.54
C GLN A 54 2.75 -11.84 15.22
N ALA A 55 3.63 -11.01 14.65
CA ALA A 55 3.84 -9.65 15.15
C ALA A 55 2.64 -8.73 14.88
N ILE A 56 1.86 -9.01 13.83
CA ILE A 56 0.78 -8.13 13.35
C ILE A 56 -0.62 -8.76 13.48
N HIS A 57 -0.71 -10.08 13.55
CA HIS A 57 -1.99 -10.79 13.64
C HIS A 57 -2.04 -11.75 14.82
N GLY A 58 -3.21 -11.86 15.43
CA GLY A 58 -3.43 -12.73 16.57
C GLY A 58 -3.35 -14.22 16.21
N PRO A 59 -2.98 -15.09 17.18
CA PRO A 59 -2.74 -16.51 16.93
C PRO A 59 -3.99 -17.27 16.48
N ALA A 60 -5.17 -16.90 16.97
CA ALA A 60 -6.44 -17.52 16.57
C ALA A 60 -6.77 -17.21 15.11
N TYR A 61 -6.61 -15.94 14.70
CA TYR A 61 -6.82 -15.52 13.32
C TYR A 61 -5.81 -16.17 12.36
N LEU A 62 -4.53 -16.21 12.71
CA LEU A 62 -3.54 -16.92 11.89
C LEU A 62 -3.83 -18.42 11.80
N LYS A 63 -4.35 -19.05 12.85
CA LYS A 63 -4.81 -20.45 12.78
C LYS A 63 -5.91 -20.61 11.75
N GLU A 64 -6.85 -19.66 11.66
CA GLU A 64 -7.90 -19.67 10.65
C GLU A 64 -7.31 -19.46 9.23
N VAL A 65 -6.46 -18.45 9.04
CA VAL A 65 -5.84 -18.14 7.73
C VAL A 65 -5.08 -19.35 7.19
N PHE A 66 -4.37 -20.07 8.04
CA PHE A 66 -3.55 -21.23 7.66
C PHE A 66 -4.29 -22.58 7.73
N ALA A 67 -5.57 -22.60 8.10
CA ALA A 67 -6.34 -23.84 8.14
C ALA A 67 -6.42 -24.49 6.75
N VAL A 68 -6.31 -25.82 6.70
CA VAL A 68 -6.42 -26.59 5.46
C VAL A 68 -7.90 -26.82 5.06
N ALA A 69 -8.80 -26.81 6.04
CA ALA A 69 -10.24 -27.01 5.81
C ALA A 69 -10.82 -25.98 4.83
N PRO A 70 -11.84 -26.37 4.02
CA PRO A 70 -12.54 -25.42 3.18
C PRO A 70 -13.09 -24.23 3.97
N GLY A 71 -13.13 -23.07 3.32
CA GLY A 71 -13.61 -21.84 3.94
C GLY A 71 -13.33 -20.63 3.07
N ARG A 72 -13.62 -19.45 3.60
CA ARG A 72 -13.41 -18.19 2.92
C ARG A 72 -12.67 -17.21 3.83
N LEU A 73 -11.71 -16.49 3.28
CA LEU A 73 -11.04 -15.34 3.89
C LEU A 73 -11.52 -14.07 3.20
N ALA A 74 -11.20 -12.91 3.74
CA ALA A 74 -11.60 -11.63 3.15
C ALA A 74 -11.16 -11.50 1.68
N THR A 75 -9.95 -11.93 1.34
CA THR A 75 -9.42 -11.88 -0.03
C THR A 75 -10.04 -12.93 -0.97
N GLY A 76 -10.61 -14.02 -0.45
CA GLY A 76 -11.20 -15.06 -1.32
C GLY A 76 -11.32 -16.44 -0.68
N PRO A 77 -11.65 -17.49 -1.48
CA PRO A 77 -11.71 -18.86 -1.01
C PRO A 77 -10.37 -19.31 -0.42
N ARG A 78 -10.40 -19.96 0.73
CA ARG A 78 -9.21 -20.45 1.43
C ARG A 78 -8.58 -21.64 0.71
N THR A 79 -7.66 -21.32 -0.19
CA THR A 79 -6.93 -22.29 -1.02
C THR A 79 -5.43 -22.21 -0.75
N ALA A 80 -4.67 -23.19 -1.21
CA ALA A 80 -3.21 -23.12 -1.16
C ALA A 80 -2.68 -21.94 -2.00
N ALA A 81 -3.25 -21.70 -3.18
CA ALA A 81 -2.88 -20.58 -4.05
C ALA A 81 -3.12 -19.22 -3.35
N LEU A 82 -4.28 -19.04 -2.67
CA LEU A 82 -4.53 -17.82 -1.90
C LEU A 82 -3.48 -17.63 -0.81
N ARG A 83 -3.14 -18.67 -0.04
CA ARG A 83 -2.09 -18.58 1.00
C ARG A 83 -0.74 -18.16 0.42
N THR A 84 -0.34 -18.76 -0.70
CA THR A 84 0.89 -18.38 -1.40
C THR A 84 0.87 -16.90 -1.79
N SER A 85 -0.24 -16.42 -2.36
CA SER A 85 -0.43 -15.02 -2.73
C SER A 85 -0.35 -14.07 -1.52
N LEU A 86 -1.01 -14.39 -0.42
CA LEU A 86 -1.01 -13.60 0.81
C LEU A 86 0.40 -13.48 1.39
N LEU A 87 1.13 -14.60 1.46
CA LEU A 87 2.50 -14.61 1.97
C LEU A 87 3.48 -13.86 1.05
N ALA A 88 3.35 -14.04 -0.26
CA ALA A 88 4.16 -13.31 -1.24
C ALA A 88 3.89 -11.79 -1.15
N SER A 89 2.61 -11.38 -1.06
CA SER A 89 2.21 -9.98 -0.97
C SER A 89 2.76 -9.29 0.29
N ALA A 90 2.61 -9.93 1.45
CA ALA A 90 3.12 -9.41 2.71
C ALA A 90 4.67 -9.34 2.71
N GLY A 91 5.34 -10.40 2.21
CA GLY A 91 6.78 -10.44 2.04
C GLY A 91 7.29 -9.36 1.08
N GLY A 92 6.54 -9.09 0.01
CA GLY A 92 6.89 -8.05 -0.96
C GLY A 92 6.93 -6.65 -0.35
N MET A 93 6.02 -6.33 0.55
CA MET A 93 6.06 -5.05 1.25
C MET A 93 7.23 -4.96 2.23
N ARG A 94 7.52 -6.05 2.98
CA ARG A 94 8.72 -6.14 3.83
C ARG A 94 10.01 -5.93 3.04
N ASP A 95 10.15 -6.58 1.89
CA ASP A 95 11.35 -6.50 1.07
C ASP A 95 11.49 -5.12 0.39
N ALA A 96 10.36 -4.51 -0.02
CA ALA A 96 10.34 -3.14 -0.52
C ALA A 96 10.82 -2.14 0.55
N VAL A 97 10.45 -2.32 1.81
CA VAL A 97 10.95 -1.51 2.93
C VAL A 97 12.45 -1.71 3.12
N THR A 98 12.94 -2.95 3.10
CA THR A 98 14.38 -3.25 3.19
C THR A 98 15.16 -2.53 2.10
N GLU A 99 14.68 -2.59 0.87
CA GLU A 99 15.33 -1.92 -0.27
C GLU A 99 15.23 -0.39 -0.17
N ALA A 100 14.08 0.14 0.26
CA ALA A 100 13.92 1.57 0.46
C ALA A 100 14.91 2.12 1.50
N LEU A 101 15.10 1.42 2.62
CA LEU A 101 16.08 1.80 3.65
C LEU A 101 17.52 1.76 3.10
N ARG A 102 17.83 0.86 2.16
CA ARG A 102 19.14 0.74 1.53
C ARG A 102 19.38 1.76 0.42
N ALA A 103 18.39 1.97 -0.47
CA ALA A 103 18.52 2.71 -1.72
C ALA A 103 17.74 4.04 -1.75
N GLY A 104 17.02 4.38 -0.67
CA GLY A 104 16.20 5.59 -0.54
C GLY A 104 14.79 5.43 -1.09
N ARG A 105 14.53 4.46 -1.98
CA ARG A 105 13.22 4.25 -2.57
C ARG A 105 13.04 2.82 -3.09
N SER A 106 11.82 2.31 -3.01
CA SER A 106 11.40 1.03 -3.56
C SER A 106 9.88 0.94 -3.58
N GLY A 107 9.33 -0.19 -4.02
CA GLY A 107 7.91 -0.48 -3.95
C GLY A 107 7.60 -1.95 -4.09
N SER A 108 6.36 -2.30 -3.80
CA SER A 108 5.79 -3.62 -4.09
C SER A 108 4.57 -3.46 -4.98
N LEU A 109 4.47 -4.29 -6.03
CA LEU A 109 3.26 -4.38 -6.85
C LEU A 109 2.15 -5.19 -6.17
N SER A 110 2.31 -5.53 -4.88
CA SER A 110 1.20 -6.01 -4.04
C SER A 110 0.36 -4.84 -3.54
N SER A 111 -0.87 -5.14 -3.11
CA SER A 111 -1.66 -4.18 -2.34
C SER A 111 -1.20 -4.14 -0.89
N GLY A 112 -1.30 -2.97 -0.24
CA GLY A 112 -0.96 -2.80 1.18
C GLY A 112 -1.86 -3.58 2.13
N LEU A 113 -3.09 -3.90 1.67
CA LEU A 113 -4.09 -4.70 2.38
C LEU A 113 -4.47 -4.09 3.75
N HIS A 114 -4.69 -2.79 3.76
CA HIS A 114 -4.82 -1.89 4.91
C HIS A 114 -6.06 -2.13 5.78
N HIS A 115 -7.10 -2.84 5.27
CA HIS A 115 -8.29 -3.20 6.04
C HIS A 115 -8.10 -4.45 6.91
N ALA A 116 -7.05 -5.25 6.71
CA ALA A 116 -6.80 -6.41 7.56
C ALA A 116 -6.42 -5.96 8.97
N ARG A 117 -7.23 -6.38 9.95
CA ARG A 117 -7.08 -6.08 11.37
C ARG A 117 -6.23 -7.15 12.07
N ARG A 118 -5.92 -6.92 13.34
CA ARG A 118 -5.16 -7.88 14.15
C ARG A 118 -5.82 -9.25 14.17
N ASP A 119 -7.13 -9.31 14.37
CA ASP A 119 -7.85 -10.55 14.59
C ASP A 119 -8.93 -10.87 13.55
N SER A 120 -8.97 -10.12 12.44
CA SER A 120 -9.93 -10.36 11.36
C SER A 120 -9.48 -9.78 10.03
N GLY A 121 -10.01 -10.33 8.94
CA GLY A 121 -9.90 -9.72 7.60
C GLY A 121 -11.20 -9.04 7.20
N GLN A 122 -11.10 -7.91 6.46
CA GLN A 122 -12.24 -7.24 5.85
C GLN A 122 -11.81 -6.47 4.58
N GLY A 123 -12.74 -5.90 3.81
CA GLY A 123 -12.42 -5.06 2.66
C GLY A 123 -11.47 -5.73 1.65
N PHE A 124 -11.66 -7.02 1.37
CA PHE A 124 -10.78 -7.85 0.53
C PHE A 124 -9.37 -8.09 1.10
N CYS A 125 -9.07 -7.62 2.33
CA CYS A 125 -7.76 -7.69 2.95
C CYS A 125 -7.71 -8.80 4.00
N THR A 126 -6.74 -9.71 3.90
CA THR A 126 -6.54 -10.81 4.86
C THR A 126 -5.30 -10.62 5.70
N LEU A 127 -4.16 -10.27 5.14
CA LEU A 127 -2.91 -10.01 5.86
C LEU A 127 -2.46 -8.58 5.59
N ASN A 128 -2.13 -7.81 6.63
CA ASN A 128 -1.74 -6.41 6.51
C ASN A 128 -0.26 -6.25 6.16
N GLY A 129 0.04 -6.03 4.89
CA GLY A 129 1.40 -5.86 4.41
C GLY A 129 2.05 -4.55 4.88
N LEU A 130 1.27 -3.46 5.05
CA LEU A 130 1.78 -2.19 5.57
C LEU A 130 2.23 -2.32 7.03
N ALA A 131 1.41 -2.98 7.86
CA ALA A 131 1.75 -3.21 9.26
C ALA A 131 3.01 -4.07 9.40
N LEU A 132 3.15 -5.13 8.58
CA LEU A 132 4.36 -5.95 8.55
C LEU A 132 5.58 -5.12 8.15
N GLY A 133 5.47 -4.35 7.06
CA GLY A 133 6.55 -3.48 6.59
C GLY A 133 6.96 -2.44 7.63
N ALA A 134 6.00 -1.83 8.34
CA ALA A 134 6.28 -0.85 9.39
C ALA A 134 7.04 -1.45 10.56
N LEU A 135 6.60 -2.59 11.11
CA LEU A 135 7.31 -3.26 12.20
C LEU A 135 8.68 -3.76 11.74
N HIS A 136 8.81 -4.19 10.47
CA HIS A 136 10.12 -4.55 9.92
C HIS A 136 11.06 -3.34 9.85
N ALA A 137 10.60 -2.18 9.38
CA ALA A 137 11.38 -0.94 9.33
C ALA A 137 11.89 -0.50 10.72
N LEU A 138 11.04 -0.60 11.74
CA LEU A 138 11.36 -0.23 13.12
C LEU A 138 12.51 -1.03 13.75
N ARG A 139 12.91 -2.13 13.14
CA ARG A 139 14.14 -2.86 13.54
C ARG A 139 15.43 -2.09 13.18
N SER A 140 15.33 -1.12 12.27
CA SER A 140 16.48 -0.38 11.72
C SER A 140 16.35 1.15 11.89
N VAL A 141 15.15 1.68 12.10
CA VAL A 141 14.90 3.12 12.22
C VAL A 141 14.06 3.45 13.45
N ALA A 142 14.22 4.66 13.97
CA ALA A 142 13.59 5.11 15.22
C ALA A 142 12.08 5.39 15.06
N SER A 143 11.59 5.68 13.86
CA SER A 143 10.17 5.97 13.62
C SER A 143 9.77 5.72 12.18
N VAL A 144 8.49 5.37 11.98
CA VAL A 144 7.89 5.08 10.68
C VAL A 144 6.64 5.92 10.50
N GLY A 145 6.46 6.48 9.31
CA GLY A 145 5.20 7.06 8.85
C GLY A 145 4.48 6.11 7.90
N ILE A 146 3.18 6.01 8.03
CA ILE A 146 2.32 5.40 7.02
C ILE A 146 1.44 6.51 6.46
N LEU A 147 1.55 6.75 5.16
CA LEU A 147 0.67 7.63 4.40
C LEU A 147 -0.28 6.75 3.60
N ASP A 148 -1.55 6.78 3.96
CA ASP A 148 -2.60 6.08 3.23
C ASP A 148 -3.37 7.09 2.37
N LEU A 149 -3.34 6.88 1.06
CA LEU A 149 -4.08 7.66 0.05
C LEU A 149 -4.93 6.74 -0.84
N ASP A 150 -5.43 5.65 -0.27
CA ASP A 150 -6.52 4.84 -0.82
C ASP A 150 -7.85 5.61 -0.71
N ALA A 151 -8.86 5.23 -1.48
CA ALA A 151 -10.17 5.85 -1.38
C ALA A 151 -10.86 5.59 -0.04
N HIS A 152 -10.48 4.53 0.65
CA HIS A 152 -11.06 4.06 1.91
C HIS A 152 -10.07 4.20 3.06
N PHE A 153 -10.57 4.38 4.27
CA PHE A 153 -9.70 4.47 5.44
C PHE A 153 -8.98 3.15 5.76
N GLY A 154 -7.75 3.24 6.22
CA GLY A 154 -6.92 2.12 6.64
C GLY A 154 -7.18 1.68 8.09
N GLY A 155 -8.45 1.48 8.48
CA GLY A 155 -8.84 1.11 9.84
C GLY A 155 -8.17 -0.17 10.35
N GLY A 156 -7.85 -1.12 9.47
CA GLY A 156 -7.08 -2.30 9.83
C GLY A 156 -5.63 -1.98 10.20
N THR A 157 -4.99 -1.07 9.47
CA THR A 157 -3.64 -0.62 9.81
C THR A 157 -3.64 0.14 11.15
N PHE A 158 -4.66 0.98 11.39
CA PHE A 158 -4.84 1.64 12.67
C PHE A 158 -5.08 0.66 13.83
N ASP A 159 -5.92 -0.37 13.63
CA ASP A 159 -6.18 -1.42 14.63
C ASP A 159 -4.89 -2.13 15.10
N ILE A 160 -3.93 -2.34 14.18
CA ILE A 160 -2.68 -3.03 14.49
C ILE A 160 -1.64 -2.08 15.08
N LEU A 161 -1.53 -0.85 14.55
CA LEU A 161 -0.40 0.04 14.79
C LEU A 161 -0.75 1.34 15.51
N GLY A 162 -2.02 1.68 15.70
CA GLY A 162 -2.45 2.96 16.26
C GLY A 162 -1.83 3.28 17.62
N GLU A 163 -1.67 2.27 18.47
CA GLU A 163 -1.05 2.45 19.78
C GLU A 163 0.49 2.32 19.77
N HIS A 164 1.11 2.02 18.62
CA HIS A 164 2.57 1.84 18.56
C HIS A 164 3.28 3.20 18.63
N PRO A 165 4.12 3.47 19.66
CA PRO A 165 4.63 4.80 19.93
C PRO A 165 5.58 5.38 18.86
N GLN A 166 6.19 4.50 18.05
CA GLN A 166 7.14 4.87 16.98
C GLN A 166 6.49 4.96 15.60
N VAL A 167 5.16 4.76 15.51
CA VAL A 167 4.41 4.83 14.25
C VAL A 167 3.56 6.10 14.21
N ARG A 168 3.59 6.78 13.08
CA ARG A 168 2.67 7.87 12.73
C ARG A 168 1.79 7.43 11.58
N LEU A 169 0.50 7.66 11.71
CA LEU A 169 -0.50 7.31 10.69
C LEU A 169 -1.11 8.60 10.13
N ALA A 170 -1.10 8.74 8.82
CA ALA A 170 -1.78 9.80 8.10
C ALA A 170 -2.61 9.18 6.99
N ASP A 171 -3.90 9.47 6.99
CA ASP A 171 -4.90 8.86 6.14
C ASP A 171 -5.79 9.93 5.52
N VAL A 172 -5.85 9.98 4.19
CA VAL A 172 -6.70 10.90 3.44
C VAL A 172 -7.57 10.09 2.50
N SER A 173 -8.81 9.93 2.88
CA SER A 173 -9.82 9.13 2.19
C SER A 173 -10.83 10.00 1.46
N VAL A 174 -11.51 9.42 0.46
CA VAL A 174 -12.66 10.04 -0.24
C VAL A 174 -13.97 9.27 0.01
N ASN A 175 -13.90 8.22 0.84
CA ASN A 175 -15.01 7.36 1.22
C ASN A 175 -14.88 7.00 2.71
N ASP A 176 -15.99 6.96 3.43
CA ASP A 176 -16.04 6.73 4.87
C ASP A 176 -15.89 5.25 5.30
N TYR A 177 -15.76 4.33 4.35
CA TYR A 177 -15.58 2.92 4.70
C TYR A 177 -14.31 2.70 5.52
N ASP A 178 -14.43 1.91 6.58
CA ASP A 178 -13.39 1.56 7.55
C ASP A 178 -12.76 2.76 8.28
N GLU A 179 -13.57 3.84 8.47
CA GLU A 179 -13.17 5.04 9.19
C GLU A 179 -12.62 4.70 10.59
N TRP A 180 -11.60 5.44 10.99
CA TRP A 180 -10.99 5.32 12.32
C TRP A 180 -10.78 6.71 12.94
N TYR A 181 -10.69 6.77 14.25
CA TYR A 181 -10.60 8.02 14.99
C TYR A 181 -9.25 8.18 15.67
N PRO A 182 -8.60 9.35 15.55
CA PRO A 182 -7.31 9.63 16.16
C PRO A 182 -7.35 9.49 17.67
N THR A 183 -6.57 8.56 18.23
CA THR A 183 -6.36 8.43 19.69
C THR A 183 -5.18 9.27 20.17
N HIS A 184 -4.26 9.63 19.27
CA HIS A 184 -3.05 10.40 19.56
C HIS A 184 -2.84 11.52 18.52
N PRO A 185 -3.33 12.75 18.76
CA PRO A 185 -3.27 13.84 17.78
C PRO A 185 -1.84 14.18 17.26
N ALA A 186 -0.80 13.92 18.06
CA ALA A 186 0.59 14.13 17.63
C ALA A 186 1.13 13.06 16.68
N ARG A 187 0.42 11.94 16.51
CA ARG A 187 0.86 10.79 15.69
C ARG A 187 -0.18 10.35 14.65
N HIS A 188 -1.40 10.85 14.77
CA HIS A 188 -2.51 10.45 13.92
C HIS A 188 -3.09 11.65 13.19
N HIS A 189 -3.24 11.53 11.88
CA HIS A 189 -3.95 12.47 11.02
C HIS A 189 -4.96 11.70 10.17
N VAL A 190 -6.21 12.12 10.20
CA VAL A 190 -7.31 11.50 9.45
C VAL A 190 -8.12 12.58 8.81
N GLU A 191 -8.39 12.45 7.51
CA GLU A 191 -9.19 13.44 6.78
C GLU A 191 -10.05 12.77 5.72
N LEU A 192 -11.36 13.01 5.77
CA LEU A 192 -12.30 12.65 4.72
C LEU A 192 -12.48 13.84 3.76
N VAL A 193 -12.17 13.64 2.50
CA VAL A 193 -12.24 14.68 1.46
C VAL A 193 -13.45 14.44 0.57
N ALA A 194 -14.42 15.33 0.63
CA ALA A 194 -15.61 15.29 -0.22
C ALA A 194 -15.46 16.13 -1.51
N ASP A 195 -14.67 17.22 -1.47
CA ASP A 195 -14.42 18.07 -2.63
C ASP A 195 -13.03 17.74 -3.22
N PRO A 196 -12.95 17.30 -4.49
CA PRO A 196 -11.66 16.99 -5.15
C PRO A 196 -10.70 18.19 -5.19
N ALA A 197 -11.19 19.42 -5.10
CA ALA A 197 -10.35 20.61 -5.04
C ALA A 197 -9.46 20.66 -3.79
N ASP A 198 -9.90 20.05 -2.68
CA ASP A 198 -9.19 20.00 -1.41
C ASP A 198 -8.20 18.82 -1.32
N TYR A 199 -8.26 17.85 -2.24
CA TYR A 199 -7.53 16.59 -2.12
C TYR A 199 -6.01 16.77 -2.00
N LEU A 200 -5.40 17.64 -2.82
CA LEU A 200 -3.95 17.90 -2.72
C LEU A 200 -3.59 18.67 -1.45
N ALA A 201 -4.44 19.57 -1.00
CA ALA A 201 -4.21 20.31 0.24
C ALA A 201 -4.30 19.37 1.46
N ALA A 202 -5.25 18.43 1.48
CA ALA A 202 -5.37 17.38 2.48
C ALA A 202 -4.13 16.46 2.47
N THR A 203 -3.69 16.02 1.28
CA THR A 203 -2.44 15.25 1.14
C THR A 203 -1.23 16.02 1.71
N ALA A 204 -1.14 17.33 1.46
CA ALA A 204 -0.05 18.14 2.02
C ALA A 204 -0.11 18.22 3.55
N ARG A 205 -1.30 18.36 4.16
CA ARG A 205 -1.48 18.33 5.62
C ARG A 205 -1.09 16.98 6.21
N ALA A 206 -1.47 15.88 5.56
CA ALA A 206 -1.08 14.53 5.95
C ALA A 206 0.45 14.36 5.96
N LEU A 207 1.15 14.87 4.93
CA LEU A 207 2.61 14.86 4.88
C LEU A 207 3.25 15.70 5.99
N VAL A 208 2.66 16.86 6.35
CA VAL A 208 3.12 17.67 7.50
C VAL A 208 2.98 16.89 8.80
N ALA A 209 1.89 16.14 9.01
CA ALA A 209 1.70 15.30 10.19
C ALA A 209 2.76 14.18 10.30
N LEU A 210 3.39 13.81 9.20
CA LEU A 210 4.47 12.82 9.14
C LEU A 210 5.88 13.41 9.22
N GLU A 211 6.02 14.71 9.51
CA GLU A 211 7.35 15.33 9.65
C GLU A 211 8.21 14.63 10.72
N GLY A 212 9.48 14.40 10.38
CA GLY A 212 10.46 13.79 11.28
C GLY A 212 10.45 12.26 11.35
N VAL A 213 9.58 11.56 10.59
CA VAL A 213 9.70 10.09 10.43
C VAL A 213 11.00 9.72 9.72
N ARG A 214 11.48 8.51 9.95
CA ARG A 214 12.75 8.00 9.40
C ARG A 214 12.55 7.03 8.23
N CYS A 215 11.32 6.61 7.97
CA CYS A 215 10.92 5.81 6.82
C CYS A 215 9.45 6.10 6.55
N LEU A 216 9.07 6.19 5.28
CA LEU A 216 7.69 6.35 4.82
C LEU A 216 7.23 5.09 4.12
N LEU A 217 6.11 4.51 4.57
CA LEU A 217 5.34 3.54 3.82
C LEU A 217 4.16 4.28 3.18
N TYR A 218 4.03 4.13 1.87
CA TYR A 218 3.02 4.83 1.09
C TYR A 218 2.02 3.84 0.46
N ASN A 219 0.78 3.87 0.91
CA ASN A 219 -0.33 3.13 0.31
C ASN A 219 -0.92 3.95 -0.84
N ALA A 220 -0.50 3.65 -2.08
CA ALA A 220 -0.75 4.47 -3.27
C ALA A 220 -2.02 4.01 -4.01
N GLY A 221 -3.21 4.26 -3.43
CA GLY A 221 -4.49 3.88 -4.02
C GLY A 221 -4.81 4.68 -5.29
N MET A 222 -5.34 4.00 -6.29
CA MET A 222 -5.87 4.62 -7.53
C MET A 222 -7.39 4.67 -7.54
N ASP A 223 -8.03 4.05 -6.58
CA ASP A 223 -9.49 4.07 -6.41
C ASP A 223 -10.04 5.41 -5.91
N VAL A 224 -9.20 6.37 -5.58
CA VAL A 224 -9.57 7.79 -5.45
C VAL A 224 -9.95 8.43 -6.80
N HIS A 225 -9.44 7.88 -7.92
CA HIS A 225 -9.68 8.39 -9.27
C HIS A 225 -11.13 8.18 -9.69
N GLU A 226 -11.74 9.22 -10.32
CA GLU A 226 -13.16 9.26 -10.69
C GLU A 226 -13.64 8.08 -11.54
N GLN A 227 -12.76 7.42 -12.30
CA GLN A 227 -13.08 6.27 -13.13
C GLN A 227 -12.51 4.95 -12.60
N ALA A 228 -11.93 4.94 -11.40
CA ALA A 228 -11.37 3.74 -10.79
C ALA A 228 -12.00 3.39 -9.43
N GLY A 229 -13.13 4.02 -9.09
CA GLY A 229 -13.89 3.78 -7.86
C GLY A 229 -14.11 5.02 -6.99
N GLY A 230 -13.43 6.14 -7.29
CA GLY A 230 -13.41 7.34 -6.47
C GLY A 230 -14.42 8.42 -6.85
N ILE A 231 -14.12 9.66 -6.51
CA ILE A 231 -15.00 10.79 -6.66
C ILE A 231 -14.74 11.61 -7.93
N LYS A 232 -15.82 12.14 -8.52
CA LYS A 232 -15.73 12.98 -9.73
C LYS A 232 -14.82 14.18 -9.48
N GLY A 233 -13.88 14.41 -10.40
CA GLY A 233 -12.89 15.50 -10.35
C GLY A 233 -11.50 15.05 -9.87
N VAL A 234 -11.36 13.88 -9.25
CA VAL A 234 -10.04 13.27 -9.03
C VAL A 234 -9.59 12.61 -10.33
N THR A 235 -8.94 13.41 -11.17
CA THR A 235 -8.48 13.03 -12.51
C THR A 235 -7.08 12.42 -12.47
N THR A 236 -6.63 11.83 -13.60
CA THR A 236 -5.25 11.36 -13.76
C THR A 236 -4.23 12.48 -13.50
N GLU A 237 -4.52 13.71 -13.90
CA GLU A 237 -3.62 14.84 -13.64
C GLU A 237 -3.51 15.15 -12.15
N LEU A 238 -4.63 15.08 -11.42
CA LEU A 238 -4.63 15.26 -9.97
C LEU A 238 -3.81 14.16 -9.29
N VAL A 239 -3.95 12.89 -9.73
CA VAL A 239 -3.12 11.77 -9.26
C VAL A 239 -1.64 12.02 -9.53
N ARG A 240 -1.24 12.47 -10.73
CA ARG A 240 0.17 12.83 -11.02
C ARG A 240 0.71 13.87 -10.06
N ARG A 241 -0.07 14.90 -9.78
CA ARG A 241 0.32 15.96 -8.84
C ARG A 241 0.45 15.42 -7.42
N ARG A 242 -0.44 14.50 -7.01
CA ARG A 242 -0.33 13.78 -5.73
C ARG A 242 0.99 13.01 -5.64
N GLU A 243 1.31 12.22 -6.65
CA GLU A 243 2.55 11.43 -6.67
C GLU A 243 3.79 12.34 -6.62
N ALA A 244 3.80 13.41 -7.41
CA ALA A 244 4.89 14.40 -7.40
C ALA A 244 5.05 15.04 -6.02
N LEU A 245 3.94 15.35 -5.34
CA LEU A 245 3.95 15.92 -3.98
C LEU A 245 4.54 14.93 -2.97
N VAL A 246 4.07 13.67 -2.95
CA VAL A 246 4.52 12.65 -1.98
C VAL A 246 6.01 12.34 -2.17
N PHE A 247 6.43 11.98 -3.39
CA PHE A 247 7.82 11.63 -3.63
C PHE A 247 8.75 12.85 -3.57
N GLY A 248 8.29 14.04 -3.96
CA GLY A 248 9.01 15.31 -3.79
C GLY A 248 9.25 15.63 -2.31
N TRP A 249 8.23 15.46 -1.47
CA TRP A 249 8.34 15.64 -0.02
C TRP A 249 9.35 14.67 0.59
N ALA A 250 9.29 13.39 0.26
CA ALA A 250 10.21 12.38 0.77
C ALA A 250 11.66 12.67 0.34
N ARG A 251 11.89 13.01 -0.94
CA ARG A 251 13.23 13.35 -1.46
C ARG A 251 13.84 14.57 -0.78
N SER A 252 13.08 15.66 -0.65
CA SER A 252 13.57 16.90 -0.05
C SER A 252 14.02 16.73 1.39
N ARG A 253 13.47 15.71 2.07
CA ARG A 253 13.77 15.36 3.48
C ARG A 253 14.71 14.18 3.62
N ARG A 254 15.11 13.56 2.52
CA ARG A 254 15.91 12.32 2.49
C ARG A 254 15.26 11.19 3.31
N ILE A 255 13.94 11.09 3.25
CA ILE A 255 13.17 10.02 3.90
C ILE A 255 13.06 8.86 2.92
N PRO A 256 13.56 7.64 3.26
CA PRO A 256 13.31 6.45 2.48
C PRO A 256 11.83 6.18 2.32
N VAL A 257 11.38 5.85 1.09
CA VAL A 257 9.98 5.57 0.81
C VAL A 257 9.79 4.20 0.16
N ALA A 258 8.87 3.40 0.72
CA ALA A 258 8.39 2.15 0.15
C ALA A 258 6.90 2.28 -0.15
N PHE A 259 6.47 2.07 -1.41
CA PHE A 259 5.07 2.13 -1.77
C PHE A 259 4.44 0.74 -1.99
N ALA A 260 3.12 0.65 -1.79
CA ALA A 260 2.25 -0.43 -2.24
C ALA A 260 1.17 0.11 -3.19
N LEU A 261 0.60 -0.75 -4.06
CA LEU A 261 -0.36 -0.29 -5.07
C LEU A 261 -1.74 0.08 -4.51
N ALA A 262 -2.18 -0.49 -3.41
CA ALA A 262 -3.50 -0.30 -2.80
C ALA A 262 -4.70 -0.48 -3.75
N GLY A 263 -5.80 0.25 -3.59
CA GLY A 263 -7.01 0.16 -4.39
C GLY A 263 -6.85 0.60 -5.85
N GLY A 264 -7.91 0.41 -6.63
CA GLY A 264 -8.02 0.73 -8.05
C GLY A 264 -8.81 -0.34 -8.77
N TYR A 265 -10.03 0.02 -9.24
CA TYR A 265 -11.05 -0.95 -9.66
C TYR A 265 -11.63 -0.61 -11.03
N ALA A 266 -12.02 -1.65 -11.78
CA ALA A 266 -12.58 -1.52 -13.12
C ALA A 266 -14.08 -1.13 -13.13
N TRP A 267 -14.74 -1.10 -12.00
CA TRP A 267 -16.18 -0.77 -11.92
C TRP A 267 -16.51 0.71 -12.17
N GLY A 268 -15.53 1.62 -12.13
CA GLY A 268 -15.71 3.05 -12.42
C GLY A 268 -15.62 3.44 -13.90
N GLY A 269 -15.41 2.46 -14.80
CA GLY A 269 -15.35 2.67 -16.25
C GLY A 269 -14.00 2.36 -16.90
N LEU A 270 -12.90 2.34 -16.18
CA LEU A 270 -11.60 1.89 -16.66
C LEU A 270 -11.51 0.37 -16.70
N LYS A 271 -10.71 -0.16 -17.62
CA LYS A 271 -10.34 -1.58 -17.67
C LYS A 271 -9.01 -1.79 -16.92
N LEU A 272 -8.69 -3.04 -16.54
CA LEU A 272 -7.45 -3.37 -15.83
C LEU A 272 -6.16 -2.81 -16.48
N PRO A 273 -5.96 -2.81 -17.80
CA PRO A 273 -4.78 -2.18 -18.38
C PRO A 273 -4.72 -0.66 -18.19
N GLU A 274 -5.89 0.01 -18.10
CA GLU A 274 -5.95 1.46 -17.85
C GLU A 274 -5.68 1.78 -16.39
N ILE A 275 -6.21 0.97 -15.47
CA ILE A 275 -5.88 1.02 -14.04
C ILE A 275 -4.38 0.79 -13.82
N ALA A 276 -3.78 -0.16 -14.54
CA ALA A 276 -2.34 -0.38 -14.50
C ALA A 276 -1.55 0.86 -14.92
N ARG A 277 -2.03 1.61 -15.93
CA ARG A 277 -1.40 2.88 -16.34
C ARG A 277 -1.53 3.97 -15.26
N LEU A 278 -2.64 4.00 -14.48
CA LEU A 278 -2.73 4.90 -13.33
C LEU A 278 -1.66 4.56 -12.28
N HIS A 279 -1.49 3.28 -11.94
CA HIS A 279 -0.45 2.87 -11.01
C HIS A 279 0.97 3.15 -11.52
N LEU A 280 1.19 3.25 -12.85
CA LEU A 280 2.48 3.70 -13.39
C LEU A 280 2.82 5.14 -13.00
N GLU A 281 1.86 6.00 -12.68
CA GLU A 281 2.16 7.35 -12.22
C GLU A 281 2.94 7.32 -10.89
N THR A 282 2.60 6.39 -9.97
CA THR A 282 3.38 6.14 -8.74
C THR A 282 4.80 5.66 -9.08
N VAL A 283 4.92 4.71 -10.00
CA VAL A 283 6.21 4.16 -10.42
C VAL A 283 7.09 5.24 -11.07
N ARG A 284 6.51 6.07 -11.96
CA ARG A 284 7.20 7.17 -12.62
C ARG A 284 7.70 8.21 -11.62
N ALA A 285 6.84 8.61 -10.67
CA ALA A 285 7.22 9.58 -9.63
C ALA A 285 8.30 9.04 -8.69
N CYS A 286 8.25 7.73 -8.38
CA CYS A 286 9.30 7.04 -7.64
C CYS A 286 10.60 6.97 -8.43
N ALA A 287 10.57 6.68 -9.75
CA ALA A 287 11.74 6.56 -10.62
C ALA A 287 12.38 7.92 -10.94
N GLY A 288 11.57 8.96 -11.12
CA GLY A 288 11.99 10.30 -11.57
C GLY A 288 12.69 11.14 -10.51
N GLY A 289 13.34 10.51 -9.56
CA GLY A 289 14.12 11.15 -8.50
C GLY A 289 15.56 11.41 -8.87
#